data_f6b0c1344934950741c24fd8fcbae5b4
#
_entry.id   f6b0c1344934950741c24fd8fcbae5b4
#
_cell.length_a   1.000
_cell.length_b   1.000
_cell.length_c   1.000
_cell.angle_alpha   90.00
_cell.angle_beta   90.00
_cell.angle_gamma   90.00
#
_symmetry.space_group_name_H-M   'P 1'
#
loop_
_entity.id
_entity.type
_entity.pdbx_description
1 polymer ?
#
loop_
_entity_poly.entity_id
_entity_poly.type
_entity_poly.pdbx_seq_one_letter_code
_entity_poly.pdbx_strand_id
1 'polypeptide(L)'
;VTRPFAWAVFSVLALASPPPAEAQEYRRTMVPGRPFCVVWPGREYLYRLDAAGSLRTPGDSEFAAIDAAVASWRSVSSTCSDYVFTRGPDLHNPQVGYRQDGGENENVITFREVDCNDIVLPDDPCLEDDTCANVHACWEHGGATIGLTTTTFSFRTGYILDADIEFNAAGDGRGFLFTTVDSPQCDGVRNTDCVGTDVQNTVTHELGHVVGLDHVPEVPGSTMEPTAHPGETRKRVIDVGSAAGFCDAYPRGLPPTQCGENPELGRHFQAISNGPWSGCGTAPGSLLPMAALLGAGVARRRRGGHSPRQ
;
A
#
# COMPACT_ATOMS: atom_id res chain seq x y z
N VAL A 1 -68.93 49.91 10.21
CA VAL A 1 -68.57 48.50 10.02
C VAL A 1 -67.18 48.47 9.37
N THR A 2 -66.14 48.37 10.19
CA THR A 2 -64.72 48.29 9.80
C THR A 2 -64.29 46.83 9.75
N ARG A 3 -63.86 46.33 8.58
CA ARG A 3 -63.28 45.02 8.37
C ARG A 3 -61.77 45.09 8.64
N PRO A 4 -61.16 44.17 9.41
CA PRO A 4 -59.72 44.11 9.53
C PRO A 4 -59.10 43.36 8.35
N PHE A 5 -58.07 43.96 7.75
CA PHE A 5 -57.20 43.33 6.75
C PHE A 5 -56.21 42.39 7.49
N ALA A 6 -56.25 41.10 7.17
CA ALA A 6 -55.28 40.13 7.63
C ALA A 6 -54.10 40.12 6.67
N TRP A 7 -52.89 40.43 7.17
CA TRP A 7 -51.62 40.26 6.42
C TRP A 7 -51.17 38.83 6.60
N ALA A 8 -51.08 38.08 5.50
CA ALA A 8 -50.45 36.78 5.48
C ALA A 8 -48.95 36.99 5.27
N VAL A 9 -48.14 36.64 6.27
CA VAL A 9 -46.67 36.60 6.17
C VAL A 9 -46.28 35.27 5.58
N PHE A 10 -45.84 35.26 4.33
CA PHE A 10 -45.22 34.11 3.69
C PHE A 10 -43.74 34.04 4.15
N SER A 11 -43.42 33.14 5.04
CA SER A 11 -42.02 32.78 5.36
C SER A 11 -41.47 31.92 4.21
N VAL A 12 -40.57 32.49 3.42
CA VAL A 12 -39.80 31.73 2.43
C VAL A 12 -38.69 30.99 3.19
N LEU A 13 -38.85 29.68 3.39
CA LEU A 13 -37.78 28.81 3.84
C LEU A 13 -36.78 28.69 2.69
N ALA A 14 -35.66 29.39 2.79
CA ALA A 14 -34.51 29.16 1.92
C ALA A 14 -33.91 27.79 2.26
N LEU A 15 -34.14 26.82 1.38
CA LEU A 15 -33.43 25.56 1.40
C LEU A 15 -31.96 25.86 1.09
N ALA A 16 -31.11 25.94 2.12
CA ALA A 16 -29.67 25.99 1.93
C ALA A 16 -29.25 24.66 1.27
N SER A 17 -28.76 24.74 0.06
CA SER A 17 -28.10 23.59 -0.58
C SER A 17 -26.95 23.15 0.33
N PRO A 18 -26.79 21.84 0.59
CA PRO A 18 -25.62 21.38 1.31
C PRO A 18 -24.37 21.84 0.54
N PRO A 19 -23.28 22.23 1.24
CA PRO A 19 -22.02 22.55 0.58
C PRO A 19 -21.62 21.34 -0.28
N PRO A 20 -21.00 21.55 -1.45
CA PRO A 20 -20.46 20.45 -2.23
C PRO A 20 -19.53 19.66 -1.32
N ALA A 21 -19.72 18.35 -1.25
CA ALA A 21 -18.79 17.46 -0.60
C ALA A 21 -17.41 17.74 -1.22
N GLU A 22 -16.45 18.21 -0.43
CA GLU A 22 -15.08 18.33 -0.88
C GLU A 22 -14.67 16.95 -1.39
N ALA A 23 -14.32 16.87 -2.68
CA ALA A 23 -13.80 15.64 -3.25
C ALA A 23 -12.53 15.32 -2.51
N GLN A 24 -12.52 14.21 -1.76
CA GLN A 24 -11.37 13.76 -1.03
C GLN A 24 -10.26 13.47 -2.03
N GLU A 25 -9.08 14.07 -1.83
CA GLU A 25 -7.98 13.96 -2.78
C GLU A 25 -7.41 12.53 -2.80
N TYR A 26 -7.00 12.07 -3.97
CA TYR A 26 -6.21 10.85 -4.14
C TYR A 26 -4.98 11.16 -4.98
N ARG A 27 -4.00 10.28 -4.92
CA ARG A 27 -2.80 10.33 -5.74
C ARG A 27 -2.57 9.00 -6.42
N ARG A 28 -1.94 9.05 -7.59
CA ARG A 28 -1.53 7.85 -8.32
C ARG A 28 -0.02 7.84 -8.50
N THR A 29 0.57 6.66 -8.35
CA THR A 29 2.01 6.47 -8.51
C THR A 29 2.43 6.76 -9.93
N MET A 30 3.38 7.69 -10.11
CA MET A 30 3.91 8.04 -11.43
C MET A 30 5.15 7.24 -11.79
N VAL A 31 5.32 7.00 -13.08
CA VAL A 31 6.61 6.53 -13.59
C VAL A 31 7.62 7.68 -13.48
N PRO A 32 8.76 7.50 -12.79
CA PRO A 32 9.74 8.56 -12.59
C PRO A 32 10.17 9.23 -13.89
N GLY A 33 10.04 10.56 -13.95
CA GLY A 33 10.40 11.35 -15.13
C GLY A 33 9.51 11.17 -16.36
N ARG A 34 8.33 10.58 -16.21
CA ARG A 34 7.35 10.38 -17.29
C ARG A 34 6.01 11.04 -16.94
N PRO A 35 5.20 11.44 -17.93
CA PRO A 35 3.91 12.09 -17.70
C PRO A 35 2.75 11.10 -17.51
N PHE A 36 2.99 9.86 -17.10
CA PHE A 36 1.97 8.85 -16.94
C PHE A 36 2.18 8.03 -15.67
N CYS A 37 1.07 7.51 -15.15
CA CYS A 37 1.03 6.71 -13.94
C CYS A 37 1.24 5.23 -14.23
N VAL A 38 1.63 4.49 -13.17
CA VAL A 38 1.61 3.04 -13.21
C VAL A 38 0.15 2.54 -13.15
N VAL A 39 -0.10 1.46 -13.88
CA VAL A 39 -1.42 0.83 -13.96
C VAL A 39 -1.28 -0.60 -14.47
N TRP A 40 -2.13 -1.51 -14.01
CA TRP A 40 -2.21 -2.84 -14.61
C TRP A 40 -2.71 -2.76 -16.05
N PRO A 41 -2.08 -3.46 -17.00
CA PRO A 41 -2.55 -3.49 -18.40
C PRO A 41 -3.87 -4.26 -18.55
N GLY A 42 -4.10 -5.21 -17.64
CA GLY A 42 -5.30 -6.03 -17.54
C GLY A 42 -6.31 -5.52 -16.52
N ARG A 43 -7.33 -6.34 -16.29
CA ARG A 43 -8.40 -6.04 -15.35
C ARG A 43 -8.48 -7.06 -14.22
N GLU A 44 -7.35 -7.65 -13.90
CA GLU A 44 -7.24 -8.67 -12.86
C GLU A 44 -5.94 -8.49 -12.09
N TYR A 45 -6.04 -8.60 -10.77
CA TYR A 45 -4.93 -8.87 -9.89
C TYR A 45 -5.08 -10.28 -9.35
N LEU A 46 -4.30 -11.19 -9.92
CA LEU A 46 -4.18 -12.56 -9.42
C LEU A 46 -3.10 -12.57 -8.35
N TYR A 47 -3.49 -12.77 -7.09
CA TYR A 47 -2.57 -12.83 -5.96
C TYR A 47 -2.54 -14.21 -5.33
N ARG A 48 -1.46 -14.52 -4.65
CA ARG A 48 -1.25 -15.76 -3.92
C ARG A 48 -0.75 -15.45 -2.52
N LEU A 49 -1.12 -16.28 -1.56
CA LEU A 49 -0.65 -16.14 -0.19
C LEU A 49 0.50 -17.09 0.05
N ASP A 50 1.47 -16.65 0.85
CA ASP A 50 2.43 -17.56 1.45
C ASP A 50 1.71 -18.48 2.43
N ALA A 51 1.75 -19.78 2.18
CA ALA A 51 1.09 -20.79 3.00
C ALA A 51 1.65 -20.84 4.44
N ALA A 52 2.80 -20.22 4.70
CA ALA A 52 3.35 -20.11 6.07
C ALA A 52 2.50 -19.17 6.93
N GLY A 53 1.83 -18.17 6.32
CA GLY A 53 1.02 -17.19 7.03
C GLY A 53 1.83 -16.40 8.06
N SER A 54 1.17 -15.96 9.13
CA SER A 54 1.83 -15.34 10.29
C SER A 54 1.88 -16.30 11.47
N LEU A 55 3.07 -16.50 12.02
CA LEU A 55 3.28 -17.41 13.16
C LEU A 55 2.61 -16.94 14.46
N ARG A 56 2.13 -15.69 14.51
CA ARG A 56 1.59 -15.07 15.73
C ARG A 56 0.11 -14.82 15.71
N THR A 57 -0.55 -14.95 14.57
CA THR A 57 -2.01 -14.87 14.47
C THR A 57 -2.64 -16.21 14.83
N PRO A 58 -3.84 -16.24 15.45
CA PRO A 58 -4.47 -17.51 15.83
C PRO A 58 -4.97 -18.30 14.61
N GLY A 59 -4.48 -19.51 14.41
CA GLY A 59 -4.82 -20.34 13.25
C GLY A 59 -4.53 -19.60 11.94
N ASP A 60 -5.43 -19.68 10.99
CA ASP A 60 -5.32 -19.02 9.68
C ASP A 60 -6.13 -17.71 9.64
N SER A 61 -6.24 -16.99 10.76
CA SER A 61 -7.09 -15.80 10.86
C SER A 61 -6.57 -14.62 10.03
N GLU A 62 -5.28 -14.56 9.75
CA GLU A 62 -4.67 -13.58 8.85
C GLU A 62 -5.18 -13.76 7.41
N PHE A 63 -5.39 -14.98 6.95
CA PHE A 63 -5.93 -15.23 5.61
C PHE A 63 -7.36 -14.71 5.48
N ALA A 64 -8.18 -14.90 6.53
CA ALA A 64 -9.51 -14.32 6.56
C ALA A 64 -9.49 -12.79 6.57
N ALA A 65 -8.53 -12.18 7.28
CA ALA A 65 -8.35 -10.72 7.32
C ALA A 65 -7.87 -10.17 5.96
N ILE A 66 -6.99 -10.89 5.25
CA ILE A 66 -6.57 -10.55 3.89
C ILE A 66 -7.77 -10.63 2.93
N ASP A 67 -8.55 -11.72 2.99
CA ASP A 67 -9.75 -11.87 2.16
C ASP A 67 -10.78 -10.76 2.44
N ALA A 68 -10.91 -10.29 3.68
CA ALA A 68 -11.76 -9.16 4.05
C ALA A 68 -11.26 -7.83 3.46
N ALA A 69 -9.95 -7.59 3.45
CA ALA A 69 -9.34 -6.42 2.80
C ALA A 69 -9.61 -6.42 1.28
N VAL A 70 -9.42 -7.56 0.65
CA VAL A 70 -9.74 -7.75 -0.78
C VAL A 70 -11.24 -7.54 -1.05
N ALA A 71 -12.11 -8.00 -0.15
CA ALA A 71 -13.55 -7.78 -0.26
C ALA A 71 -13.92 -6.28 -0.21
N SER A 72 -13.19 -5.47 0.58
CA SER A 72 -13.36 -4.02 0.60
C SER A 72 -13.08 -3.40 -0.78
N TRP A 73 -11.99 -3.77 -1.45
CA TRP A 73 -11.68 -3.31 -2.81
C TRP A 73 -12.63 -3.87 -3.88
N ARG A 74 -13.06 -5.12 -3.75
CA ARG A 74 -14.10 -5.69 -4.62
C ARG A 74 -15.42 -4.93 -4.50
N SER A 75 -15.77 -4.47 -3.30
CA SER A 75 -16.96 -3.63 -3.08
C SER A 75 -16.86 -2.31 -3.86
N VAL A 76 -15.72 -1.62 -3.80
CA VAL A 76 -15.46 -0.42 -4.60
C VAL A 76 -15.55 -0.75 -6.10
N SER A 77 -14.84 -1.79 -6.55
CA SER A 77 -14.85 -2.21 -7.96
C SER A 77 -16.27 -2.43 -8.47
N SER A 78 -17.11 -3.08 -7.68
CA SER A 78 -18.50 -3.38 -8.07
C SER A 78 -19.33 -2.14 -8.40
N THR A 79 -18.94 -0.95 -7.93
CA THR A 79 -19.65 0.31 -8.18
C THR A 79 -19.25 0.97 -9.50
N CYS A 80 -17.98 0.94 -9.88
CA CYS A 80 -17.43 1.79 -10.93
C CYS A 80 -16.52 1.05 -11.93
N SER A 81 -16.12 -0.18 -11.64
CA SER A 81 -15.14 -0.93 -12.42
C SER A 81 -15.64 -2.32 -12.80
N ASP A 82 -14.87 -3.01 -13.59
CA ASP A 82 -14.94 -4.46 -13.87
C ASP A 82 -13.59 -5.12 -13.54
N TYR A 83 -12.75 -4.43 -12.74
CA TYR A 83 -11.49 -4.98 -12.25
C TYR A 83 -11.75 -6.05 -11.17
N VAL A 84 -11.07 -7.17 -11.25
CA VAL A 84 -11.23 -8.30 -10.33
C VAL A 84 -9.95 -8.57 -9.54
N PHE A 85 -10.14 -9.02 -8.31
CA PHE A 85 -9.06 -9.52 -7.46
C PHE A 85 -9.29 -11.03 -7.30
N THR A 86 -8.38 -11.83 -7.80
CA THR A 86 -8.49 -13.30 -7.79
C THR A 86 -7.43 -13.90 -6.89
N ARG A 87 -7.84 -14.72 -5.92
CA ARG A 87 -6.91 -15.52 -5.13
C ARG A 87 -6.56 -16.79 -5.89
N GLY A 88 -5.28 -17.01 -6.14
CA GLY A 88 -4.74 -18.27 -6.62
C GLY A 88 -4.46 -19.25 -5.48
N PRO A 89 -3.96 -20.47 -5.79
CA PRO A 89 -3.49 -21.41 -4.77
C PRO A 89 -2.36 -20.80 -3.94
N ASP A 90 -2.33 -21.13 -2.64
CA ASP A 90 -1.28 -20.68 -1.75
C ASP A 90 0.08 -21.31 -2.14
N LEU A 91 1.14 -20.56 -1.88
CA LEU A 91 2.51 -20.93 -2.22
C LEU A 91 3.30 -21.37 -0.99
N HIS A 92 4.24 -22.25 -1.19
CA HIS A 92 5.25 -22.59 -0.18
C HIS A 92 6.58 -21.99 -0.55
N ASN A 93 7.18 -21.22 0.35
CA ASN A 93 8.44 -20.50 0.15
C ASN A 93 8.41 -19.64 -1.13
N PRO A 94 7.43 -18.73 -1.27
CA PRO A 94 7.32 -17.90 -2.46
C PRO A 94 8.53 -16.97 -2.60
N GLN A 95 8.80 -16.57 -3.82
CA GLN A 95 9.79 -15.54 -4.12
C GLN A 95 9.08 -14.22 -4.39
N VAL A 96 9.50 -13.15 -3.72
CA VAL A 96 9.04 -11.80 -3.92
C VAL A 96 9.90 -11.13 -5.00
N GLY A 97 9.29 -10.30 -5.82
CA GLY A 97 9.94 -9.54 -6.89
C GLY A 97 9.82 -10.16 -8.27
N TYR A 98 9.89 -9.29 -9.26
CA TYR A 98 9.71 -9.63 -10.66
C TYR A 98 10.84 -10.53 -11.21
N ARG A 99 10.47 -11.67 -11.74
CA ARG A 99 11.39 -12.64 -12.33
C ARG A 99 11.72 -12.29 -13.78
N GLN A 100 12.98 -11.93 -14.02
CA GLN A 100 13.48 -11.61 -15.37
C GLN A 100 13.97 -12.82 -16.15
N ASP A 101 14.07 -13.97 -15.49
CA ASP A 101 14.57 -15.23 -16.05
C ASP A 101 13.56 -15.96 -16.95
N GLY A 102 12.37 -15.41 -17.13
CA GLY A 102 11.27 -16.01 -17.88
C GLY A 102 10.45 -17.03 -17.10
N GLY A 103 10.69 -17.16 -15.78
CA GLY A 103 9.81 -17.89 -14.87
C GLY A 103 8.45 -17.17 -14.72
N GLU A 104 7.47 -17.86 -14.17
CA GLU A 104 6.18 -17.23 -13.83
C GLU A 104 6.39 -16.19 -12.74
N ASN A 105 5.80 -15.01 -12.94
CA ASN A 105 5.68 -13.99 -11.89
C ASN A 105 4.43 -14.26 -11.09
N GLU A 106 4.57 -14.19 -9.78
CA GLU A 106 3.53 -14.46 -8.84
C GLU A 106 3.40 -13.26 -7.91
N ASN A 107 2.25 -12.61 -7.90
CA ASN A 107 2.02 -11.53 -6.95
C ASN A 107 1.76 -12.16 -5.57
N VAL A 108 2.65 -11.94 -4.64
CA VAL A 108 2.70 -12.64 -3.36
C VAL A 108 2.30 -11.70 -2.22
N ILE A 109 1.61 -12.25 -1.23
CA ILE A 109 1.39 -11.61 0.07
C ILE A 109 2.02 -12.50 1.13
N THR A 110 3.03 -11.99 1.86
CA THR A 110 3.81 -12.78 2.82
C THR A 110 4.11 -12.00 4.10
N PHE A 111 4.34 -12.74 5.20
CA PHE A 111 4.79 -12.20 6.48
C PHE A 111 6.26 -12.59 6.69
N ARG A 112 7.11 -11.61 6.94
CA ARG A 112 8.52 -11.79 7.26
C ARG A 112 8.67 -11.82 8.78
N GLU A 113 8.82 -13.01 9.34
CA GLU A 113 8.78 -13.25 10.79
C GLU A 113 10.13 -13.01 11.48
N VAL A 114 11.20 -12.82 10.70
CA VAL A 114 12.56 -12.55 11.20
C VAL A 114 13.17 -11.36 10.47
N ASP A 115 14.03 -10.61 11.15
CA ASP A 115 14.81 -9.52 10.55
C ASP A 115 16.07 -10.09 9.91
N CYS A 116 16.39 -9.71 8.68
CA CYS A 116 17.59 -10.20 7.99
C CYS A 116 18.88 -9.86 8.76
N ASN A 117 18.93 -8.75 9.48
CA ASN A 117 20.08 -8.38 10.30
C ASN A 117 20.35 -9.36 11.46
N ASP A 118 19.37 -10.18 11.83
CA ASP A 118 19.53 -11.15 12.91
C ASP A 118 20.07 -12.50 12.44
N ILE A 119 19.88 -12.83 11.15
CA ILE A 119 20.15 -14.19 10.64
C ILE A 119 21.11 -14.22 9.46
N VAL A 120 21.27 -13.13 8.71
CA VAL A 120 22.17 -13.06 7.54
C VAL A 120 23.59 -12.78 8.04
N LEU A 121 24.53 -13.66 7.68
CA LEU A 121 25.94 -13.48 8.03
C LEU A 121 26.59 -12.41 7.15
N PRO A 122 27.61 -11.70 7.64
CA PRO A 122 28.27 -10.62 6.89
C PRO A 122 28.93 -11.03 5.57
N ASP A 123 29.19 -12.32 5.39
CA ASP A 123 29.80 -12.92 4.19
C ASP A 123 28.80 -13.76 3.38
N ASP A 124 27.49 -13.64 3.66
CA ASP A 124 26.47 -14.36 2.93
C ASP A 124 26.39 -13.84 1.47
N PRO A 125 26.43 -14.72 0.47
CA PRO A 125 26.35 -14.33 -0.94
C PRO A 125 25.07 -13.53 -1.30
N CYS A 126 23.98 -13.71 -0.57
CA CYS A 126 22.73 -12.97 -0.82
C CYS A 126 22.88 -11.45 -0.69
N LEU A 127 23.90 -10.98 0.06
CA LEU A 127 24.21 -9.55 0.21
C LEU A 127 24.83 -8.94 -1.07
N GLU A 128 25.45 -9.74 -1.91
CA GLU A 128 26.02 -9.27 -3.18
C GLU A 128 24.94 -9.12 -4.25
N ASP A 129 23.93 -10.00 -4.20
CA ASP A 129 22.86 -10.08 -5.19
C ASP A 129 21.57 -9.36 -4.76
N ASP A 130 21.52 -8.81 -3.51
CA ASP A 130 20.35 -8.17 -2.92
C ASP A 130 19.12 -9.11 -2.87
N THR A 131 19.36 -10.35 -2.44
CA THR A 131 18.35 -11.44 -2.46
C THR A 131 18.06 -12.05 -1.08
N CYS A 132 18.56 -11.43 -0.02
CA CYS A 132 18.51 -12.02 1.34
C CYS A 132 17.08 -12.26 1.82
N ALA A 133 16.16 -11.37 1.52
CA ALA A 133 14.75 -11.54 1.86
C ALA A 133 14.15 -12.82 1.29
N ASN A 134 14.51 -13.17 0.05
CA ASN A 134 14.04 -14.40 -0.59
C ASN A 134 14.80 -15.66 -0.11
N VAL A 135 16.12 -15.55 0.06
CA VAL A 135 16.97 -16.69 0.47
C VAL A 135 16.64 -17.12 1.89
N HIS A 136 16.41 -16.17 2.79
CA HIS A 136 16.22 -16.42 4.21
C HIS A 136 14.79 -16.19 4.70
N ALA A 137 13.86 -15.83 3.82
CA ALA A 137 12.46 -15.45 4.15
C ALA A 137 12.41 -14.39 5.27
N CYS A 138 13.30 -13.38 5.22
CA CYS A 138 13.48 -12.39 6.27
C CYS A 138 13.10 -10.98 5.82
N TRP A 139 12.86 -10.07 6.77
CA TRP A 139 12.60 -8.66 6.54
C TRP A 139 13.92 -7.90 6.36
N GLU A 140 14.12 -7.31 5.18
CA GLU A 140 15.35 -6.57 4.84
C GLU A 140 15.15 -5.04 4.79
N HIS A 141 13.93 -4.57 5.07
CA HIS A 141 13.60 -3.15 4.99
C HIS A 141 13.66 -2.45 6.35
N GLY A 142 13.35 -1.15 6.39
CA GLY A 142 13.41 -0.37 7.62
C GLY A 142 12.49 -0.88 8.73
N GLY A 143 12.98 -0.93 9.97
CA GLY A 143 12.22 -1.44 11.11
C GLY A 143 10.97 -0.62 11.48
N ALA A 144 10.82 0.61 10.98
CA ALA A 144 9.63 1.44 11.16
C ALA A 144 8.54 1.21 10.11
N THR A 145 8.82 0.39 9.09
CA THR A 145 7.88 0.05 8.01
C THR A 145 7.06 -1.15 8.42
N ILE A 146 5.73 -0.99 8.43
CA ILE A 146 4.77 -2.03 8.83
C ILE A 146 4.57 -3.04 7.71
N GLY A 147 4.30 -2.55 6.51
CA GLY A 147 4.12 -3.31 5.29
C GLY A 147 4.76 -2.59 4.12
N LEU A 148 5.05 -3.31 3.08
CA LEU A 148 5.65 -2.79 1.86
C LEU A 148 5.05 -3.46 0.65
N THR A 149 4.53 -2.65 -0.28
CA THR A 149 4.17 -3.12 -1.61
C THR A 149 5.29 -2.80 -2.59
N THR A 150 5.94 -3.83 -3.12
CA THR A 150 6.95 -3.73 -4.17
C THR A 150 6.27 -3.88 -5.52
N THR A 151 6.24 -2.80 -6.32
CA THR A 151 5.63 -2.81 -7.64
C THR A 151 6.69 -2.70 -8.73
N THR A 152 6.80 -3.71 -9.58
CA THR A 152 7.64 -3.70 -10.78
C THR A 152 6.81 -3.27 -11.99
N PHE A 153 7.31 -2.31 -12.74
CA PHE A 153 6.60 -1.76 -13.89
C PHE A 153 7.53 -1.40 -15.06
N SER A 154 6.96 -1.32 -16.23
CA SER A 154 7.68 -0.90 -17.44
C SER A 154 7.85 0.63 -17.48
N PHE A 155 9.07 1.12 -17.46
CA PHE A 155 9.37 2.55 -17.63
C PHE A 155 8.89 3.12 -18.96
N ARG A 156 8.68 2.28 -19.95
CA ARG A 156 8.22 2.70 -21.28
C ARG A 156 6.71 2.89 -21.34
N THR A 157 5.96 2.05 -20.63
CA THR A 157 4.50 2.01 -20.72
C THR A 157 3.78 2.38 -19.45
N GLY A 158 4.44 2.37 -18.28
CA GLY A 158 3.79 2.47 -16.97
C GLY A 158 3.00 1.22 -16.59
N TYR A 159 2.99 0.17 -17.41
CA TYR A 159 2.27 -1.04 -17.07
C TYR A 159 2.95 -1.80 -15.96
N ILE A 160 2.19 -2.11 -14.92
CA ILE A 160 2.61 -2.96 -13.81
C ILE A 160 2.80 -4.37 -14.35
N LEU A 161 3.88 -4.99 -13.97
CA LEU A 161 4.28 -6.35 -14.37
C LEU A 161 4.15 -7.32 -13.19
N ASP A 162 4.32 -6.79 -11.97
CA ASP A 162 4.38 -7.54 -10.75
C ASP A 162 4.10 -6.61 -9.56
N ALA A 163 3.43 -7.12 -8.50
CA ALA A 163 3.20 -6.38 -7.27
C ALA A 163 3.06 -7.34 -6.09
N ASP A 164 4.05 -7.30 -5.20
CA ASP A 164 4.12 -8.12 -4.00
C ASP A 164 3.88 -7.29 -2.75
N ILE A 165 3.35 -7.93 -1.71
CA ILE A 165 3.14 -7.32 -0.40
C ILE A 165 3.91 -8.13 0.65
N GLU A 166 4.79 -7.46 1.38
CA GLU A 166 5.52 -8.03 2.50
C GLU A 166 5.16 -7.31 3.81
N PHE A 167 4.99 -8.06 4.88
CA PHE A 167 4.70 -7.51 6.21
C PHE A 167 5.86 -7.74 7.16
N ASN A 168 6.26 -6.68 7.89
CA ASN A 168 7.27 -6.73 8.92
C ASN A 168 6.72 -7.37 10.20
N ALA A 169 6.67 -8.69 10.22
CA ALA A 169 6.25 -9.47 11.37
C ALA A 169 7.43 -9.95 12.22
N ALA A 170 8.63 -9.37 12.04
CA ALA A 170 9.83 -9.76 12.74
C ALA A 170 9.66 -9.76 14.26
N GLY A 171 10.15 -10.81 14.91
CA GLY A 171 10.07 -10.99 16.35
C GLY A 171 10.92 -10.00 17.15
N ASP A 172 11.02 -10.22 18.43
CA ASP A 172 11.95 -9.55 19.37
C ASP A 172 11.87 -8.01 19.42
N GLY A 173 10.70 -7.46 19.02
CA GLY A 173 10.44 -6.02 19.08
C GLY A 173 10.98 -5.22 17.89
N ARG A 174 11.55 -5.87 16.88
CA ARG A 174 12.02 -5.21 15.65
C ARG A 174 10.94 -5.01 14.62
N GLY A 175 9.90 -5.85 14.60
CA GLY A 175 8.74 -5.74 13.75
C GLY A 175 7.45 -5.48 14.54
N PHE A 176 6.34 -5.75 13.88
CA PHE A 176 5.00 -5.45 14.38
C PHE A 176 4.27 -6.70 14.81
N LEU A 177 3.45 -6.57 15.86
CA LEU A 177 2.53 -7.64 16.25
C LEU A 177 1.25 -7.49 15.44
N PHE A 178 1.11 -8.30 14.41
CA PHE A 178 -0.10 -8.36 13.63
C PHE A 178 -1.22 -9.07 14.39
N THR A 179 -2.42 -8.51 14.28
CA THR A 179 -3.63 -9.01 14.97
C THR A 179 -4.83 -9.01 14.04
N THR A 180 -5.78 -9.87 14.33
CA THR A 180 -6.97 -10.11 13.51
C THR A 180 -8.28 -9.91 14.28
N VAL A 181 -8.20 -9.39 15.52
CA VAL A 181 -9.35 -9.12 16.38
C VAL A 181 -9.95 -7.73 16.13
N ASP A 182 -11.20 -7.52 16.54
CA ASP A 182 -11.89 -6.26 16.32
C ASP A 182 -11.76 -5.28 17.49
N SER A 183 -11.51 -5.79 18.68
CA SER A 183 -11.40 -5.01 19.95
C SER A 183 -10.93 -5.90 21.10
N PRO A 184 -10.51 -5.32 22.21
CA PRO A 184 -10.17 -3.90 22.42
C PRO A 184 -8.87 -3.49 21.71
N GLN A 185 -8.56 -2.20 21.67
CA GLN A 185 -7.20 -1.78 21.32
C GLN A 185 -6.20 -2.20 22.41
N CYS A 186 -4.97 -2.53 22.03
CA CYS A 186 -3.93 -2.91 23.00
C CYS A 186 -3.57 -1.71 23.90
N ASP A 187 -3.61 -1.91 25.20
CA ASP A 187 -3.21 -0.93 26.22
C ASP A 187 -1.82 -1.32 26.77
N GLY A 188 -0.77 -0.99 26.00
CA GLY A 188 0.62 -1.19 26.39
C GLY A 188 1.11 -2.65 26.47
N VAL A 189 0.23 -3.62 26.42
CA VAL A 189 0.57 -5.05 26.39
C VAL A 189 0.46 -5.57 24.96
N ARG A 190 1.54 -6.11 24.44
CA ARG A 190 1.58 -6.73 23.11
C ARG A 190 1.09 -8.18 23.22
N ASN A 191 -0.17 -8.41 22.89
CA ASN A 191 -0.75 -9.76 22.76
C ASN A 191 -1.73 -9.80 21.59
N THR A 192 -2.20 -10.97 21.22
CA THR A 192 -3.10 -11.19 20.08
C THR A 192 -4.58 -11.06 20.42
N ASP A 193 -4.91 -10.82 21.69
CA ASP A 193 -6.29 -10.67 22.17
C ASP A 193 -6.78 -9.21 22.06
N CYS A 194 -5.94 -8.32 21.59
CA CYS A 194 -6.24 -6.91 21.38
C CYS A 194 -5.72 -6.44 20.01
N VAL A 195 -6.25 -5.34 19.50
CA VAL A 195 -5.84 -4.77 18.23
C VAL A 195 -4.49 -4.07 18.39
N GLY A 196 -3.45 -4.71 17.86
CA GLY A 196 -2.10 -4.14 17.77
C GLY A 196 -1.89 -3.47 16.40
N THR A 197 -1.27 -4.21 15.48
CA THR A 197 -1.21 -3.85 14.06
C THR A 197 -2.22 -4.70 13.32
N ASP A 198 -3.27 -4.07 12.85
CA ASP A 198 -4.40 -4.79 12.26
C ASP A 198 -4.09 -5.27 10.85
N VAL A 199 -4.22 -6.57 10.59
CA VAL A 199 -3.93 -7.19 9.29
C VAL A 199 -4.83 -6.61 8.20
N GLN A 200 -6.15 -6.59 8.40
CA GLN A 200 -7.08 -6.10 7.38
C GLN A 200 -6.83 -4.62 7.06
N ASN A 201 -6.59 -3.78 8.08
CA ASN A 201 -6.27 -2.36 7.91
C ASN A 201 -5.02 -2.16 7.04
N THR A 202 -3.97 -2.91 7.33
CA THR A 202 -2.69 -2.80 6.62
C THR A 202 -2.81 -3.34 5.20
N VAL A 203 -3.39 -4.53 5.00
CA VAL A 203 -3.60 -5.11 3.66
C VAL A 203 -4.48 -4.22 2.79
N THR A 204 -5.53 -3.58 3.35
CA THR A 204 -6.38 -2.67 2.57
C THR A 204 -5.57 -1.48 2.05
N HIS A 205 -4.63 -0.95 2.83
CA HIS A 205 -3.72 0.11 2.42
C HIS A 205 -2.75 -0.38 1.32
N GLU A 206 -2.08 -1.50 1.55
CA GLU A 206 -1.11 -2.04 0.58
C GLU A 206 -1.75 -2.41 -0.76
N LEU A 207 -2.98 -2.93 -0.75
CA LEU A 207 -3.74 -3.17 -1.98
C LEU A 207 -4.03 -1.87 -2.76
N GLY A 208 -4.09 -0.73 -2.10
CA GLY A 208 -4.13 0.58 -2.76
C GLY A 208 -2.88 0.83 -3.60
N HIS A 209 -1.69 0.49 -3.10
CA HIS A 209 -0.45 0.57 -3.88
C HIS A 209 -0.42 -0.43 -5.03
N VAL A 210 -0.89 -1.65 -4.81
CA VAL A 210 -1.03 -2.67 -5.87
C VAL A 210 -1.83 -2.15 -7.06
N VAL A 211 -2.90 -1.37 -6.82
CA VAL A 211 -3.72 -0.80 -7.90
C VAL A 211 -3.20 0.55 -8.41
N GLY A 212 -2.00 0.96 -8.01
CA GLY A 212 -1.32 2.14 -8.51
C GLY A 212 -1.67 3.45 -7.80
N LEU A 213 -2.24 3.39 -6.59
CA LEU A 213 -2.43 4.58 -5.75
C LEU A 213 -1.15 4.91 -4.99
N ASP A 214 -0.94 6.18 -4.72
CA ASP A 214 0.15 6.70 -3.93
C ASP A 214 -0.34 7.29 -2.61
N HIS A 215 0.58 7.54 -1.69
CA HIS A 215 0.28 8.15 -0.40
C HIS A 215 -0.33 9.55 -0.51
N VAL A 216 -1.26 9.86 0.40
CA VAL A 216 -1.85 11.18 0.58
C VAL A 216 -1.70 11.66 2.04
N PRO A 217 -0.47 12.03 2.44
CA PRO A 217 -0.16 12.35 3.84
C PRO A 217 -0.91 13.56 4.37
N GLU A 218 -1.41 14.44 3.50
CA GLU A 218 -2.19 15.62 3.84
C GLU A 218 -3.69 15.35 4.05
N VAL A 219 -4.14 14.12 3.81
CA VAL A 219 -5.55 13.72 4.02
C VAL A 219 -5.65 12.73 5.18
N PRO A 220 -5.81 13.25 6.42
CA PRO A 220 -5.97 12.39 7.58
C PRO A 220 -7.22 11.50 7.42
N GLY A 221 -7.07 10.23 7.69
CA GLY A 221 -8.17 9.28 7.57
C GLY A 221 -8.32 8.63 6.20
N SER A 222 -7.52 9.02 5.21
CA SER A 222 -7.46 8.30 3.94
C SER A 222 -6.96 6.87 4.13
N THR A 223 -7.47 5.95 3.30
CA THR A 223 -6.89 4.60 3.18
C THR A 223 -5.41 4.69 2.80
N MET A 224 -5.04 5.69 1.98
CA MET A 224 -3.66 5.92 1.53
C MET A 224 -2.86 6.89 2.42
N GLU A 225 -3.28 7.15 3.66
CA GLU A 225 -2.44 7.83 4.65
C GLU A 225 -1.25 6.93 5.02
N PRO A 226 0.02 7.43 4.92
CA PRO A 226 1.22 6.60 5.00
C PRO A 226 1.53 6.06 6.40
N THR A 227 0.74 6.43 7.39
CA THR A 227 0.97 6.03 8.78
C THR A 227 -0.25 5.30 9.34
N ALA A 228 -0.01 4.36 10.25
CA ALA A 228 -1.04 3.73 11.05
C ALA A 228 -0.68 3.82 12.53
N HIS A 229 -1.65 4.21 13.36
CA HIS A 229 -1.49 4.17 14.81
C HIS A 229 -1.69 2.75 15.34
N PRO A 230 -1.03 2.36 16.44
CA PRO A 230 -1.37 1.11 17.11
C PRO A 230 -2.86 1.04 17.40
N GLY A 231 -3.48 -0.09 17.08
CA GLY A 231 -4.93 -0.27 17.26
C GLY A 231 -5.81 0.35 16.18
N GLU A 232 -5.23 0.88 15.10
CA GLU A 232 -6.00 1.45 14.00
C GLU A 232 -6.68 0.37 13.16
N THR A 233 -7.98 0.54 12.90
CA THR A 233 -8.79 -0.34 12.06
C THR A 233 -9.59 0.42 10.97
N ARG A 234 -9.45 1.74 10.90
CA ARG A 234 -10.29 2.59 10.03
C ARG A 234 -10.08 2.32 8.55
N LYS A 235 -8.86 1.97 8.12
CA LYS A 235 -8.55 1.65 6.72
C LYS A 235 -9.16 0.34 6.23
N ARG A 236 -9.78 -0.45 7.12
CA ARG A 236 -10.63 -1.58 6.71
C ARG A 236 -11.77 -1.14 5.79
N VAL A 237 -12.17 0.14 5.90
CA VAL A 237 -13.16 0.78 5.02
C VAL A 237 -12.45 1.78 4.13
N ILE A 238 -12.57 1.59 2.82
CA ILE A 238 -11.90 2.43 1.82
C ILE A 238 -12.61 3.80 1.77
N ASP A 239 -11.83 4.86 1.91
CA ASP A 239 -12.32 6.24 1.84
C ASP A 239 -12.72 6.64 0.41
N VAL A 240 -13.50 7.73 0.32
CA VAL A 240 -14.06 8.22 -0.96
C VAL A 240 -12.96 8.61 -1.95
N GLY A 241 -11.86 9.21 -1.48
CA GLY A 241 -10.74 9.61 -2.33
C GLY A 241 -10.04 8.40 -2.93
N SER A 242 -9.66 7.41 -2.11
CA SER A 242 -9.03 6.18 -2.58
C SER A 242 -9.93 5.39 -3.54
N ALA A 243 -11.24 5.32 -3.24
CA ALA A 243 -12.22 4.73 -4.13
C ALA A 243 -12.31 5.47 -5.48
N ALA A 244 -12.32 6.80 -5.47
CA ALA A 244 -12.32 7.60 -6.68
C ALA A 244 -11.06 7.38 -7.53
N GLY A 245 -9.87 7.32 -6.90
CA GLY A 245 -8.61 7.03 -7.57
C GLY A 245 -8.58 5.66 -8.25
N PHE A 246 -9.13 4.65 -7.59
CA PHE A 246 -9.29 3.32 -8.19
C PHE A 246 -10.25 3.34 -9.39
N CYS A 247 -11.41 3.99 -9.24
CA CYS A 247 -12.41 4.10 -10.31
C CYS A 247 -11.86 4.85 -11.53
N ASP A 248 -11.04 5.87 -11.31
CA ASP A 248 -10.35 6.61 -12.36
C ASP A 248 -9.29 5.76 -13.06
N ALA A 249 -8.56 4.94 -12.33
CA ALA A 249 -7.56 4.05 -12.91
C ALA A 249 -8.16 2.93 -13.75
N TYR A 250 -9.30 2.38 -13.31
CA TYR A 250 -9.93 1.20 -13.91
C TYR A 250 -11.42 1.41 -14.21
N PRO A 251 -11.80 2.39 -15.06
CA PRO A 251 -13.20 2.68 -15.35
C PRO A 251 -13.85 1.50 -16.07
N ARG A 252 -15.11 1.21 -15.72
CA ARG A 252 -15.86 0.06 -16.24
C ARG A 252 -15.98 0.10 -17.77
N GLY A 253 -15.62 -1.02 -18.41
CA GLY A 253 -15.75 -1.19 -19.86
C GLY A 253 -14.80 -0.33 -20.70
N LEU A 254 -13.86 0.39 -20.07
CA LEU A 254 -12.85 1.21 -20.76
C LEU A 254 -11.45 0.67 -20.44
N PRO A 255 -10.43 0.89 -21.27
CA PRO A 255 -9.07 0.55 -20.94
C PRO A 255 -8.63 1.17 -19.61
N PRO A 256 -7.68 0.56 -18.87
CA PRO A 256 -7.06 1.20 -17.72
C PRO A 256 -6.49 2.57 -18.09
N THR A 257 -6.74 3.57 -17.24
CA THR A 257 -6.42 4.97 -17.52
C THR A 257 -5.05 5.31 -16.96
N GLN A 258 -4.16 5.82 -17.82
CA GLN A 258 -2.92 6.44 -17.39
C GLN A 258 -3.13 7.94 -17.14
N CYS A 259 -2.55 8.46 -16.05
CA CYS A 259 -2.62 9.90 -15.77
C CYS A 259 -1.71 10.70 -16.71
N GLY A 260 -2.03 11.99 -16.90
CA GLY A 260 -1.22 12.91 -17.70
C GLY A 260 -1.73 13.19 -19.11
N GLU A 261 -2.59 12.35 -19.67
CA GLU A 261 -3.20 12.57 -20.98
C GLU A 261 -4.51 13.37 -20.91
N ASN A 262 -5.13 13.47 -19.72
CA ASN A 262 -6.37 14.22 -19.54
C ASN A 262 -6.15 15.44 -18.63
N PRO A 263 -6.10 16.67 -19.20
CA PRO A 263 -5.89 17.90 -18.41
C PRO A 263 -7.05 18.23 -17.46
N GLU A 264 -8.21 17.57 -17.59
CA GLU A 264 -9.33 17.75 -16.66
C GLU A 264 -9.17 16.87 -15.41
N LEU A 265 -8.51 15.71 -15.51
CA LEU A 265 -8.14 14.87 -14.38
C LEU A 265 -7.06 15.54 -13.53
N GLY A 266 -6.21 16.37 -14.12
CA GLY A 266 -5.12 17.07 -13.44
C GLY A 266 -5.53 18.07 -12.36
N ARG A 267 -6.81 18.37 -12.18
CA ARG A 267 -7.27 19.30 -11.13
C ARG A 267 -7.54 18.64 -9.79
N HIS A 268 -7.69 17.32 -9.75
CA HIS A 268 -7.94 16.53 -8.54
C HIS A 268 -6.80 15.53 -8.26
N PHE A 269 -5.67 15.72 -8.94
CA PHE A 269 -4.68 14.70 -9.06
C PHE A 269 -3.29 15.31 -8.93
N GLN A 270 -2.58 14.98 -7.85
CA GLN A 270 -1.16 15.27 -7.69
C GLN A 270 -0.40 13.96 -7.72
N ALA A 271 0.43 13.81 -8.75
CA ALA A 271 1.32 12.68 -8.81
C ALA A 271 2.59 12.96 -8.02
N ILE A 272 2.92 12.09 -7.12
CA ILE A 272 4.22 12.09 -6.45
C ILE A 272 5.01 10.91 -7.02
N SER A 273 6.22 11.21 -7.46
CA SER A 273 7.21 10.18 -7.68
C SER A 273 7.77 9.79 -6.31
N ASN A 274 7.24 8.76 -5.69
CA ASN A 274 7.97 8.10 -4.64
C ASN A 274 9.09 7.29 -5.30
N GLY A 275 10.22 7.20 -4.64
CA GLY A 275 11.25 6.24 -5.02
C GLY A 275 10.67 4.80 -5.00
N PRO A 276 11.48 3.79 -5.29
CA PRO A 276 11.01 2.39 -5.41
C PRO A 276 10.35 1.80 -4.16
N TRP A 277 10.06 2.60 -3.13
CA TRP A 277 9.64 2.15 -1.82
C TRP A 277 8.39 2.89 -1.35
N SER A 278 7.25 2.25 -1.42
CA SER A 278 6.00 2.71 -0.81
C SER A 278 5.64 1.77 0.34
N GLY A 279 6.03 2.13 1.55
CA GLY A 279 5.73 1.34 2.75
C GLY A 279 4.91 2.13 3.76
N CYS A 280 4.11 1.44 4.53
CA CYS A 280 3.36 1.98 5.65
C CYS A 280 4.28 2.11 6.87
N GLY A 281 4.51 3.31 7.36
CA GLY A 281 5.30 3.57 8.57
C GLY A 281 4.43 3.76 9.81
N THR A 282 5.02 3.65 11.00
CA THR A 282 4.35 4.04 12.25
C THR A 282 4.21 5.56 12.35
N ALA A 283 3.07 6.05 12.79
CA ALA A 283 2.93 7.45 13.15
C ALA A 283 3.90 7.79 14.29
N PRO A 284 4.61 8.92 14.21
CA PRO A 284 5.55 9.31 15.27
C PRO A 284 4.77 9.67 16.54
N GLY A 285 4.67 8.71 17.45
CA GLY A 285 4.21 8.95 18.83
C GLY A 285 5.31 9.54 19.72
N SER A 286 6.49 9.80 19.17
CA SER A 286 7.62 10.43 19.85
C SER A 286 8.42 11.24 18.83
N LEU A 287 8.65 12.50 19.17
CA LEU A 287 9.43 13.48 18.44
C LEU A 287 10.85 12.96 18.09
N LEU A 288 10.98 12.32 16.94
CA LEU A 288 12.27 12.19 16.28
C LEU A 288 12.12 12.79 14.88
N PRO A 289 12.99 13.76 14.50
CA PRO A 289 12.92 14.36 13.18
C PRO A 289 13.21 13.30 12.11
N MET A 290 12.36 13.22 11.11
CA MET A 290 12.68 12.51 9.88
C MET A 290 13.98 13.11 9.33
N ALA A 291 15.10 12.44 9.50
CA ALA A 291 16.29 12.71 8.74
C ALA A 291 16.01 12.21 7.32
N ALA A 292 15.80 13.15 6.41
CA ALA A 292 15.83 12.88 4.98
C ALA A 292 17.22 12.28 4.66
N LEU A 293 17.30 10.96 4.49
CA LEU A 293 18.47 10.30 3.94
C LEU A 293 18.55 10.66 2.45
N LEU A 294 19.20 11.79 2.17
CA LEU A 294 19.76 12.06 0.86
C LEU A 294 20.82 10.98 0.61
N GLY A 295 20.47 9.96 -0.18
CA GLY A 295 21.39 8.97 -0.66
C GLY A 295 22.49 9.61 -1.49
N ALA A 296 23.64 9.85 -0.86
CA ALA A 296 24.86 10.20 -1.57
C ALA A 296 25.35 8.96 -2.34
N GLY A 297 25.15 8.97 -3.67
CA GLY A 297 25.72 7.98 -4.56
C GLY A 297 27.23 7.93 -4.42
N VAL A 298 27.76 6.87 -3.85
CA VAL A 298 29.19 6.60 -3.80
C VAL A 298 29.62 6.09 -5.19
N ALA A 299 30.14 7.00 -5.99
CA ALA A 299 30.84 6.66 -7.21
C ALA A 299 32.11 5.88 -6.85
N ARG A 300 32.08 4.56 -7.00
CA ARG A 300 33.27 3.69 -6.87
C ARG A 300 34.22 3.96 -8.05
N ARG A 301 35.26 4.76 -7.81
CA ARG A 301 36.42 4.86 -8.71
C ARG A 301 37.10 3.50 -8.80
N ARG A 302 37.06 2.87 -9.96
CA ARG A 302 37.94 1.73 -10.30
C ARG A 302 39.40 2.22 -10.27
N ARG A 303 40.18 1.76 -9.31
CA ARG A 303 41.66 1.85 -9.36
C ARG A 303 42.17 0.78 -10.28
N GLY A 304 42.76 1.20 -11.39
CA GLY A 304 43.55 0.34 -12.27
C GLY A 304 44.79 -0.16 -11.54
N GLY A 305 44.88 -1.45 -11.37
CA GLY A 305 46.10 -2.10 -10.91
C GLY A 305 47.08 -2.29 -12.03
N HIS A 306 48.23 -1.66 -11.96
CA HIS A 306 49.40 -1.95 -12.75
C HIS A 306 50.04 -3.26 -12.28
N SER A 307 50.21 -4.19 -13.18
CA SER A 307 51.06 -5.35 -13.01
C SER A 307 52.53 -5.00 -13.33
N PRO A 308 53.51 -5.32 -12.51
CA PRO A 308 54.87 -5.39 -12.96
C PRO A 308 55.26 -6.83 -13.36
N ARG A 309 55.87 -6.92 -14.53
CA ARG A 309 56.67 -8.09 -14.97
C ARG A 309 57.93 -8.21 -14.08
N GLN A 310 58.17 -9.39 -13.60
CA GLN A 310 59.41 -10.19 -13.74
C GLN A 310 59.15 -11.62 -13.32
#